data_fd1b2e333a15563e700c8d91c0de7972
#
_entry.id   fd1b2e333a15563e700c8d91c0de7972
#
_cell.length_a   1.000
_cell.length_b   1.000
_cell.length_c   1.000
_cell.angle_alpha   90.00
_cell.angle_beta   90.00
_cell.angle_gamma   90.00
#
_symmetry.space_group_name_H-M   'P 1'
#
loop_
_entity.id
_entity.type
_entity.pdbx_description
1 polymer ?
#
loop_
_entity_poly.entity_id
_entity_poly.type
_entity_poly.pdbx_seq_one_letter_code
_entity_poly.pdbx_strand_id
1 'polypeptide(L)'
;MKNIAKWLLGLAIVPASLLLGSSHTKASQIAGEWFFGLWDCNIDGRPAQMEWKVVNDPQTTCDGNVCSTTSGVRLVGRFSDNGSAWVSLGKRFSSRQRQDLGIRYLGAEQDNWYLRYNSRTRIADGWTTWRGNRYPLQCRNRR
;
A
#
# COMPACT_ATOMS: atom_id res chain seq x y z
N MET A 1 -29.51 -69.05 10.46
CA MET A 1 -28.57 -68.47 9.53
C MET A 1 -28.23 -67.05 10.02
N LYS A 2 -27.01 -66.82 10.52
CA LYS A 2 -26.60 -65.57 11.22
C LYS A 2 -25.89 -64.67 10.24
N ASN A 3 -26.41 -63.47 9.98
CA ASN A 3 -25.74 -62.44 9.17
C ASN A 3 -24.97 -61.50 10.12
N ILE A 4 -23.64 -61.54 10.00
CA ILE A 4 -22.73 -60.66 10.73
C ILE A 4 -22.49 -59.42 9.87
N ALA A 5 -23.02 -58.28 10.34
CA ALA A 5 -22.73 -56.95 9.76
C ALA A 5 -21.34 -56.47 10.22
N LYS A 6 -20.41 -56.31 9.28
CA LYS A 6 -19.10 -55.69 9.54
C LYS A 6 -19.22 -54.17 9.50
N TRP A 7 -18.99 -53.53 10.62
CA TRP A 7 -18.80 -52.07 10.73
C TRP A 7 -17.38 -51.72 10.34
N LEU A 8 -17.23 -51.00 9.22
CA LEU A 8 -15.97 -50.36 8.84
C LEU A 8 -15.93 -48.97 9.48
N LEU A 9 -15.06 -48.79 10.48
CA LEU A 9 -14.68 -47.46 11.00
C LEU A 9 -13.75 -46.78 9.98
N GLY A 10 -14.30 -45.82 9.25
CA GLY A 10 -13.50 -44.92 8.43
C GLY A 10 -12.82 -43.86 9.29
N LEU A 11 -11.50 -43.94 9.45
CA LEU A 11 -10.69 -42.83 10.00
C LEU A 11 -10.67 -41.70 8.97
N ALA A 12 -11.36 -40.62 9.27
CA ALA A 12 -11.21 -39.37 8.54
C ALA A 12 -9.91 -38.66 8.97
N ILE A 13 -8.90 -38.71 8.13
CA ILE A 13 -7.68 -37.90 8.28
C ILE A 13 -8.02 -36.50 7.80
N VAL A 14 -8.17 -35.57 8.74
CA VAL A 14 -8.30 -34.12 8.44
C VAL A 14 -6.89 -33.59 8.15
N PRO A 15 -6.58 -33.10 6.93
CA PRO A 15 -5.31 -32.43 6.69
C PRO A 15 -5.31 -31.12 7.42
N ALA A 16 -4.38 -30.96 8.38
CA ALA A 16 -4.07 -29.68 8.99
C ALA A 16 -3.46 -28.74 7.92
N SER A 17 -4.29 -27.90 7.32
CA SER A 17 -3.83 -26.86 6.40
C SER A 17 -3.12 -25.80 7.21
N LEU A 18 -1.78 -25.81 7.15
CA LEU A 18 -0.90 -24.78 7.70
C LEU A 18 -1.21 -23.44 7.04
N LEU A 19 -1.84 -22.53 7.79
CA LEU A 19 -2.04 -21.14 7.41
C LEU A 19 -0.70 -20.37 7.46
N LEU A 20 0.16 -20.61 6.51
CA LEU A 20 1.35 -19.80 6.23
C LEU A 20 1.01 -18.88 5.07
N GLY A 21 0.54 -17.65 5.34
CA GLY A 21 0.26 -16.82 4.19
C GLY A 21 -0.19 -15.37 4.36
N SER A 22 -0.16 -14.75 5.54
CA SER A 22 -0.78 -13.42 5.69
C SER A 22 0.06 -12.24 5.19
N SER A 23 1.39 -12.29 5.22
CA SER A 23 2.25 -11.15 4.88
C SER A 23 2.49 -10.99 3.38
N HIS A 24 2.63 -12.07 2.64
CA HIS A 24 2.82 -12.04 1.18
C HIS A 24 1.59 -11.52 0.44
N THR A 25 0.39 -11.88 0.89
CA THR A 25 -0.86 -11.40 0.29
C THR A 25 -1.05 -9.90 0.47
N LYS A 26 -0.70 -9.33 1.62
CA LYS A 26 -0.81 -7.90 1.88
C LYS A 26 0.17 -7.08 1.03
N ALA A 27 1.42 -7.51 0.92
CA ALA A 27 2.42 -6.86 0.06
C ALA A 27 1.98 -6.88 -1.41
N SER A 28 1.49 -8.01 -1.91
CA SER A 28 1.01 -8.17 -3.28
C SER A 28 -0.21 -7.29 -3.57
N GLN A 29 -1.15 -7.18 -2.63
CA GLN A 29 -2.32 -6.31 -2.78
C GLN A 29 -1.92 -4.82 -2.86
N ILE A 30 -0.95 -4.38 -2.05
CA ILE A 30 -0.46 -3.00 -2.07
C ILE A 30 0.29 -2.72 -3.37
N ALA A 31 1.13 -3.65 -3.83
CA ALA A 31 1.88 -3.51 -5.08
C ALA A 31 0.97 -3.48 -6.34
N GLY A 32 -0.26 -3.98 -6.23
CA GLY A 32 -1.29 -3.91 -7.27
C GLY A 32 -2.06 -2.60 -7.35
N GLU A 33 -1.85 -1.68 -6.41
CA GLU A 33 -2.51 -0.37 -6.45
C GLU A 33 -1.94 0.50 -7.58
N TRP A 34 -2.81 1.29 -8.23
CA TRP A 34 -2.42 2.09 -9.40
C TRP A 34 -1.31 3.10 -9.10
N PHE A 35 -1.25 3.62 -7.87
CA PHE A 35 -0.29 4.63 -7.45
C PHE A 35 1.09 4.07 -7.06
N PHE A 36 1.26 2.74 -7.01
CA PHE A 36 2.51 2.10 -6.63
C PHE A 36 3.61 2.35 -7.67
N GLY A 37 4.83 2.61 -7.20
CA GLY A 37 6.01 2.85 -8.03
C GLY A 37 6.45 4.31 -8.06
N LEU A 38 7.30 4.63 -9.03
CA LEU A 38 7.89 5.95 -9.23
C LEU A 38 7.11 6.73 -10.29
N TRP A 39 6.84 7.99 -9.99
CA TRP A 39 6.05 8.91 -10.79
C TRP A 39 6.83 10.20 -11.05
N ASP A 40 6.84 10.64 -12.30
CA ASP A 40 7.26 11.98 -12.67
C ASP A 40 6.05 12.91 -12.53
N CYS A 41 6.19 13.93 -11.70
CA CYS A 41 5.13 14.87 -11.38
C CYS A 41 5.47 16.28 -11.83
N ASN A 42 4.44 17.09 -11.97
CA ASN A 42 4.51 18.52 -12.18
C ASN A 42 3.59 19.20 -11.17
N ILE A 43 4.11 20.17 -10.41
CA ILE A 43 3.33 21.03 -9.54
C ILE A 43 3.39 22.44 -10.10
N ASP A 44 2.29 22.93 -10.65
CA ASP A 44 2.19 24.30 -11.13
C ASP A 44 3.37 24.72 -12.02
N GLY A 45 3.75 23.85 -12.97
CA GLY A 45 4.86 24.06 -13.89
C GLY A 45 6.23 23.59 -13.37
N ARG A 46 6.39 23.24 -12.12
CA ARG A 46 7.67 22.77 -11.54
C ARG A 46 7.78 21.24 -11.60
N PRO A 47 8.93 20.69 -11.99
CA PRO A 47 9.16 19.25 -11.99
C PRO A 47 9.21 18.72 -10.55
N ALA A 48 8.65 17.53 -10.34
CA ALA A 48 8.65 16.87 -9.06
C ALA A 48 8.66 15.34 -9.23
N GLN A 49 8.88 14.61 -8.16
CA GLN A 49 8.83 13.14 -8.16
C GLN A 49 8.04 12.64 -6.96
N MET A 50 7.28 11.58 -7.17
CA MET A 50 6.55 10.86 -6.13
C MET A 50 6.86 9.37 -6.22
N GLU A 51 7.09 8.72 -5.09
CA GLU A 51 7.31 7.29 -5.03
C GLU A 51 6.44 6.65 -3.96
N TRP A 52 5.83 5.51 -4.31
CA TRP A 52 5.13 4.63 -3.36
C TRP A 52 5.71 3.23 -3.46
N LYS A 53 6.15 2.70 -2.31
CA LYS A 53 6.75 1.37 -2.22
C LYS A 53 6.36 0.66 -0.94
N VAL A 54 6.52 -0.65 -0.94
CA VAL A 54 6.41 -1.49 0.26
C VAL A 54 7.82 -1.67 0.84
N VAL A 55 7.91 -1.52 2.14
CA VAL A 55 9.12 -1.83 2.91
C VAL A 55 8.82 -2.89 3.96
N ASN A 56 9.83 -3.66 4.33
CA ASN A 56 9.73 -4.58 5.44
C ASN A 56 9.51 -3.79 6.74
N ASP A 57 8.58 -4.25 7.55
CA ASP A 57 8.20 -3.63 8.82
C ASP A 57 7.91 -4.73 9.85
N PRO A 58 8.95 -5.47 10.29
CA PRO A 58 8.78 -6.54 11.26
C PRO A 58 8.27 -5.98 12.59
N GLN A 59 7.28 -6.66 13.17
CA GLN A 59 6.70 -6.29 14.45
C GLN A 59 7.21 -7.27 15.52
N THR A 60 7.83 -6.74 16.56
CA THR A 60 8.26 -7.52 17.72
C THR A 60 7.31 -7.27 18.89
N THR A 61 6.74 -8.33 19.41
CA THR A 61 5.88 -8.30 20.60
C THR A 61 6.53 -9.14 21.69
N CYS A 62 6.63 -8.57 22.89
CA CYS A 62 7.18 -9.27 24.06
C CYS A 62 6.08 -9.51 25.09
N ASP A 63 6.05 -10.72 25.65
CA ASP A 63 5.25 -11.09 26.81
C ASP A 63 6.20 -11.61 27.90
N GLY A 64 6.38 -10.80 28.93
CA GLY A 64 7.42 -11.02 29.93
C GLY A 64 8.83 -11.07 29.30
N ASN A 65 9.51 -12.19 29.50
CA ASN A 65 10.86 -12.41 28.96
C ASN A 65 10.91 -13.08 27.59
N VAL A 66 9.74 -13.35 26.98
CA VAL A 66 9.64 -14.00 25.67
C VAL A 66 9.25 -12.98 24.64
N CYS A 67 10.10 -12.76 23.63
CA CYS A 67 9.82 -11.90 22.50
C CYS A 67 9.62 -12.74 21.24
N SER A 68 8.59 -12.42 20.47
CA SER A 68 8.33 -12.98 19.14
C SER A 68 8.34 -11.88 18.09
N THR A 69 9.00 -12.12 16.96
CA THR A 69 9.04 -11.21 15.83
C THR A 69 8.27 -11.82 14.66
N THR A 70 7.26 -11.09 14.20
CA THR A 70 6.49 -11.45 13.01
C THR A 70 6.90 -10.58 11.83
N SER A 71 7.01 -11.19 10.64
CA SER A 71 7.25 -10.45 9.41
C SER A 71 6.05 -9.55 9.10
N GLY A 72 6.31 -8.29 8.80
CA GLY A 72 5.31 -7.31 8.40
C GLY A 72 5.78 -6.51 7.20
N VAL A 73 4.84 -5.82 6.54
CA VAL A 73 5.14 -4.89 5.45
C VAL A 73 4.34 -3.62 5.63
N ARG A 74 4.95 -2.49 5.28
CA ARG A 74 4.34 -1.17 5.37
C ARG A 74 4.47 -0.44 4.03
N LEU A 75 3.37 0.21 3.63
CA LEU A 75 3.39 1.15 2.51
C LEU A 75 4.05 2.45 2.96
N VAL A 76 5.03 2.90 2.20
CA VAL A 76 5.66 4.22 2.36
C VAL A 76 5.53 5.01 1.08
N GLY A 77 5.17 6.28 1.22
CA GLY A 77 5.19 7.26 0.17
C GLY A 77 6.25 8.32 0.44
N ARG A 78 6.82 8.89 -0.61
CA ARG A 78 7.74 10.03 -0.51
C ARG A 78 7.62 10.93 -1.74
N PHE A 79 7.98 12.17 -1.58
CA PHE A 79 7.88 13.21 -2.58
C PHE A 79 9.11 14.11 -2.58
N SER A 80 9.56 14.53 -3.76
CA SER A 80 10.64 15.49 -3.95
C SER A 80 10.17 16.57 -4.94
N ASP A 81 10.22 17.83 -4.52
CA ASP A 81 9.91 18.98 -5.35
C ASP A 81 11.20 19.52 -5.97
N ASN A 82 11.28 19.60 -7.29
CA ASN A 82 12.40 20.15 -8.05
C ASN A 82 13.79 19.65 -7.60
N GLY A 83 13.90 18.34 -7.33
CA GLY A 83 15.16 17.73 -6.87
C GLY A 83 15.53 18.00 -5.42
N SER A 84 14.61 18.56 -4.62
CA SER A 84 14.81 18.74 -3.17
C SER A 84 14.91 17.41 -2.41
N ALA A 85 15.27 17.45 -1.14
CA ALA A 85 15.25 16.29 -0.28
C ALA A 85 13.85 15.63 -0.26
N TRP A 86 13.83 14.29 -0.20
CA TRP A 86 12.59 13.54 -0.13
C TRP A 86 11.85 13.80 1.18
N VAL A 87 10.56 14.10 1.08
CA VAL A 87 9.64 14.26 2.20
C VAL A 87 8.66 13.09 2.23
N SER A 88 8.36 12.58 3.41
CA SER A 88 7.43 11.47 3.60
C SER A 88 6.00 11.85 3.24
N LEU A 89 5.28 10.90 2.65
CA LEU A 89 3.86 10.98 2.36
C LEU A 89 3.10 9.90 3.14
N GLY A 90 1.94 10.25 3.68
CA GLY A 90 0.98 9.32 4.25
C GLY A 90 -0.19 9.08 3.30
N LYS A 91 -0.60 7.83 3.13
CA LYS A 91 -1.85 7.50 2.45
C LYS A 91 -3.03 7.77 3.39
N ARG A 92 -3.97 8.62 2.99
CA ARG A 92 -5.22 8.88 3.74
C ARG A 92 -6.31 7.91 3.33
N PHE A 93 -6.55 7.78 2.02
CA PHE A 93 -7.50 6.83 1.43
C PHE A 93 -7.10 6.51 -0.01
N SER A 94 -7.63 5.42 -0.54
CA SER A 94 -7.59 5.10 -1.96
C SER A 94 -8.90 4.43 -2.38
N SER A 95 -9.30 4.60 -3.62
CA SER A 95 -10.43 3.91 -4.22
C SER A 95 -10.05 3.31 -5.56
N ARG A 96 -10.13 1.98 -5.68
CA ARG A 96 -9.87 1.29 -6.96
C ARG A 96 -10.91 1.63 -8.01
N GLN A 97 -12.18 1.72 -7.63
CA GLN A 97 -13.27 2.01 -8.57
C GLN A 97 -13.15 3.41 -9.17
N ARG A 98 -12.87 4.43 -8.34
CA ARG A 98 -12.73 5.82 -8.77
C ARG A 98 -11.30 6.18 -9.14
N GLN A 99 -10.36 5.28 -8.87
CA GLN A 99 -8.92 5.51 -9.05
C GLN A 99 -8.41 6.77 -8.32
N ASP A 100 -8.98 7.02 -7.13
CA ASP A 100 -8.67 8.16 -6.29
C ASP A 100 -7.59 7.82 -5.26
N LEU A 101 -6.76 8.80 -4.92
CA LEU A 101 -5.78 8.74 -3.85
C LEU A 101 -5.79 10.05 -3.06
N GLY A 102 -6.11 9.95 -1.77
CA GLY A 102 -5.90 11.03 -0.81
C GLY A 102 -4.56 10.86 -0.12
N ILE A 103 -3.76 11.91 -0.10
CA ILE A 103 -2.40 11.94 0.42
C ILE A 103 -2.31 12.96 1.53
N ARG A 104 -1.52 12.67 2.56
CA ARG A 104 -1.06 13.61 3.56
C ARG A 104 0.43 13.87 3.32
N TYR A 105 0.78 15.11 3.06
CA TYR A 105 2.17 15.57 3.05
C TYR A 105 2.65 15.70 4.49
N LEU A 106 3.77 15.05 4.83
CA LEU A 106 4.30 14.97 6.19
C LEU A 106 5.55 15.87 6.38
N GLY A 107 5.64 16.96 5.61
CA GLY A 107 6.64 17.99 5.80
C GLY A 107 6.34 18.92 6.96
N ALA A 108 7.03 20.06 7.03
CA ALA A 108 6.88 21.04 8.11
C ALA A 108 5.45 21.57 8.23
N GLU A 109 4.75 21.72 7.11
CA GLU A 109 3.32 22.05 7.07
C GLU A 109 2.56 20.82 6.55
N GLN A 110 1.75 20.21 7.42
CA GLN A 110 1.00 19.01 7.05
C GLN A 110 -0.20 19.38 6.20
N ASP A 111 -0.11 19.11 4.91
CA ASP A 111 -1.13 19.39 3.92
C ASP A 111 -1.82 18.14 3.38
N ASN A 112 -3.02 18.32 2.87
CA ASN A 112 -3.79 17.28 2.22
C ASN A 112 -3.75 17.48 0.71
N TRP A 113 -3.43 16.40 -0.01
CA TRP A 113 -3.36 16.37 -1.45
C TRP A 113 -4.35 15.35 -2.00
N TYR A 114 -4.63 15.45 -3.28
CA TYR A 114 -5.53 14.55 -3.96
C TYR A 114 -5.05 14.27 -5.37
N LEU A 115 -5.17 13.01 -5.81
CA LEU A 115 -4.93 12.57 -7.17
C LEU A 115 -6.04 11.66 -7.64
N ARG A 116 -6.39 11.75 -8.92
CA ARG A 116 -7.24 10.82 -9.64
C ARG A 116 -6.51 10.32 -10.87
N TYR A 117 -6.38 9.01 -11.00
CA TYR A 117 -5.69 8.37 -12.10
C TYR A 117 -6.63 8.09 -13.27
N ASN A 118 -6.15 8.37 -14.46
CA ASN A 118 -6.79 7.99 -15.72
C ASN A 118 -5.97 6.88 -16.38
N SER A 119 -6.49 5.66 -16.40
CA SER A 119 -5.79 4.50 -16.96
C SER A 119 -5.56 4.58 -18.47
N ARG A 120 -6.39 5.34 -19.21
CA ARG A 120 -6.23 5.52 -20.66
C ARG A 120 -5.04 6.40 -21.00
N THR A 121 -4.87 7.51 -20.28
CA THR A 121 -3.77 8.46 -20.47
C THR A 121 -2.53 8.13 -19.66
N ARG A 122 -2.68 7.26 -18.64
CA ARG A 122 -1.66 6.92 -17.62
C ARG A 122 -1.17 8.14 -16.84
N ILE A 123 -2.05 9.11 -16.66
CA ILE A 123 -1.81 10.35 -15.94
C ILE A 123 -2.70 10.36 -14.70
N ALA A 124 -2.16 10.80 -13.58
CA ALA A 124 -2.91 11.13 -12.39
C ALA A 124 -2.95 12.65 -12.22
N ASP A 125 -4.15 13.21 -12.21
CA ASP A 125 -4.39 14.64 -12.08
C ASP A 125 -5.03 14.95 -10.73
N GLY A 126 -4.70 16.10 -10.17
CA GLY A 126 -5.25 16.54 -8.90
C GLY A 126 -4.67 17.85 -8.41
N TRP A 127 -4.44 17.91 -7.11
CA TRP A 127 -3.96 19.11 -6.47
C TRP A 127 -3.14 18.83 -5.22
N THR A 128 -2.21 19.72 -4.94
CA THR A 128 -1.55 19.88 -3.64
C THR A 128 -2.10 21.11 -2.92
N THR A 129 -1.88 21.19 -1.62
CA THR A 129 -2.09 22.43 -0.87
C THR A 129 -0.79 22.89 -0.26
N TRP A 130 -0.63 24.22 -0.19
CA TRP A 130 0.47 24.86 0.50
C TRP A 130 -0.06 26.17 1.12
N ARG A 131 0.03 26.29 2.44
CA ARG A 131 -0.47 27.45 3.20
C ARG A 131 -1.91 27.80 2.86
N GLY A 132 -2.78 26.78 2.75
CA GLY A 132 -4.20 26.93 2.43
C GLY A 132 -4.51 27.15 0.95
N ASN A 133 -3.53 27.38 0.09
CA ASN A 133 -3.74 27.53 -1.35
C ASN A 133 -3.62 26.18 -2.07
N ARG A 134 -4.40 25.98 -3.13
CA ARG A 134 -4.31 24.80 -3.98
C ARG A 134 -3.46 25.08 -5.22
N TYR A 135 -2.65 24.08 -5.56
CA TYR A 135 -1.81 24.10 -6.75
C TYR A 135 -2.10 22.83 -7.58
N PRO A 136 -2.16 22.93 -8.90
CA PRO A 136 -2.37 21.77 -9.75
C PRO A 136 -1.19 20.78 -9.59
N LEU A 137 -1.54 19.50 -9.50
CA LEU A 137 -0.59 18.38 -9.47
C LEU A 137 -0.95 17.42 -10.57
N GLN A 138 0.02 17.14 -11.45
CA GLN A 138 -0.10 16.12 -12.47
C GLN A 138 1.07 15.15 -12.36
N CYS A 139 0.80 13.85 -12.39
CA CYS A 139 1.83 12.82 -12.28
C CYS A 139 1.67 11.77 -13.38
N ARG A 140 2.80 11.33 -13.96
CA ARG A 140 2.88 10.26 -14.94
C ARG A 140 3.73 9.12 -14.38
N ASN A 141 3.22 7.89 -14.46
CA ASN A 141 3.95 6.71 -14.02
C ASN A 141 5.12 6.41 -14.97
N ARG A 142 6.29 6.08 -14.40
CA ARG A 142 7.52 5.72 -15.13
C ARG A 142 7.57 4.29 -15.69
N ARG A 143 6.50 3.52 -15.56
CA ARG A 143 6.46 2.14 -16.08
C ARG A 143 6.50 2.09 -17.61
#